data_327e70cddd519c9454deed99ceabab0f
#
_entry.id   327e70cddd519c9454deed99ceabab0f
#
_cell.length_a   1.000
_cell.length_b   1.000
_cell.length_c   1.000
_cell.angle_alpha   90.00
_cell.angle_beta   90.00
_cell.angle_gamma   90.00
#
_symmetry.space_group_name_H-M   'P 1'
#
loop_
_entity.id
_entity.type
_entity.pdbx_description
1 polymer ?
#
loop_
_entity_poly.entity_id
_entity_poly.type
_entity_poly.pdbx_seq_one_letter_code
_entity_poly.pdbx_strand_id
1 'polypeptide(L)'
;MGASSAYALALARKPTGGGQWATIGKLVVFAVLLAGGLWALGVRRGEPIAADLRPFMPHGLSGVLTAMGATFIAVQGFELVSGVGGEVRAPRRNIPRATLLSLGLALLVYLPLLFFVATVGTPPGTHVTALAERQGDTLTAAAVREYMGPFGYL
;
A
#
# COMPACT_ATOMS: atom_id res chain seq x y z
N MET A 1 3.79 32.22 -17.35
CA MET A 1 2.52 31.67 -16.82
C MET A 1 1.65 30.95 -17.87
N GLY A 2 1.95 30.99 -19.16
CA GLY A 2 1.12 30.36 -20.22
C GLY A 2 1.39 28.87 -20.49
N ALA A 3 2.60 28.38 -20.24
CA ALA A 3 2.98 27.00 -20.59
C ALA A 3 2.35 25.94 -19.67
N SER A 4 2.23 26.25 -18.38
CA SER A 4 1.61 25.36 -17.40
C SER A 4 0.09 25.20 -17.61
N SER A 5 -0.58 26.28 -18.01
CA SER A 5 -2.01 26.26 -18.31
C SER A 5 -2.30 25.48 -19.62
N ALA A 6 -1.46 25.64 -20.64
CA ALA A 6 -1.57 24.88 -21.89
C ALA A 6 -1.33 23.38 -21.68
N TYR A 7 -0.38 23.02 -20.81
CA TYR A 7 -0.11 21.63 -20.45
C TYR A 7 -1.28 21.00 -19.67
N ALA A 8 -1.84 21.72 -18.71
CA ALA A 8 -3.02 21.28 -17.97
C ALA A 8 -4.25 21.09 -18.88
N LEU A 9 -4.47 22.00 -19.85
CA LEU A 9 -5.55 21.89 -20.84
C LEU A 9 -5.31 20.71 -21.82
N ALA A 10 -4.07 20.46 -22.21
CA ALA A 10 -3.72 19.31 -23.06
C ALA A 10 -3.92 17.97 -22.35
N LEU A 11 -3.63 17.89 -21.04
CA LEU A 11 -3.94 16.72 -20.21
C LEU A 11 -5.45 16.51 -20.02
N ALA A 12 -6.21 17.59 -19.82
CA ALA A 12 -7.67 17.54 -19.66
C ALA A 12 -8.40 17.11 -20.96
N ARG A 13 -7.78 17.33 -22.12
CA ARG A 13 -8.32 16.95 -23.44
C ARG A 13 -7.98 15.53 -23.88
N LYS A 14 -7.08 14.81 -23.20
CA LYS A 14 -6.84 13.39 -23.50
C LYS A 14 -8.00 12.57 -22.93
N PRO A 15 -8.75 11.85 -23.77
CA PRO A 15 -9.80 10.97 -23.28
C PRO A 15 -9.18 9.91 -22.39
N THR A 16 -9.69 9.78 -21.24
CA THR A 16 -9.66 8.88 -20.06
C THR A 16 -8.94 7.51 -20.14
N GLY A 17 -8.10 7.25 -21.13
CA GLY A 17 -7.37 5.98 -21.25
C GLY A 17 -6.10 5.89 -20.39
N GLY A 18 -5.48 7.02 -20.02
CA GLY A 18 -4.19 7.01 -19.32
C GLY A 18 -4.28 6.59 -17.85
N GLY A 19 -5.41 6.88 -17.19
CA GLY A 19 -5.61 6.53 -15.78
C GLY A 19 -5.81 5.02 -15.54
N GLN A 20 -6.42 4.31 -16.47
CA GLN A 20 -6.65 2.87 -16.38
C GLN A 20 -5.34 2.08 -16.45
N TRP A 21 -4.43 2.44 -17.35
CA TRP A 21 -3.12 1.79 -17.48
C TRP A 21 -2.26 1.98 -16.25
N ALA A 22 -2.29 3.19 -15.66
CA ALA A 22 -1.58 3.44 -14.39
C ALA A 22 -2.15 2.62 -13.24
N THR A 23 -3.46 2.45 -13.17
CA THR A 23 -4.13 1.62 -12.16
C THR A 23 -3.81 0.15 -12.35
N ILE A 24 -3.86 -0.35 -13.58
CA ILE A 24 -3.48 -1.73 -13.91
C ILE A 24 -2.01 -1.98 -13.56
N GLY A 25 -1.12 -1.04 -13.91
CA GLY A 25 0.31 -1.14 -13.55
C GLY A 25 0.52 -1.27 -12.05
N LYS A 26 -0.15 -0.45 -11.25
CA LYS A 26 -0.10 -0.56 -9.78
C LYS A 26 -0.61 -1.91 -9.27
N LEU A 27 -1.72 -2.40 -9.79
CA LEU A 27 -2.28 -3.70 -9.40
C LEU A 27 -1.33 -4.85 -9.75
N VAL A 28 -0.67 -4.79 -10.92
CA VAL A 28 0.33 -5.78 -11.32
C VAL A 28 1.52 -5.77 -10.36
N VAL A 29 2.04 -4.59 -10.02
CA VAL A 29 3.14 -4.47 -9.04
C VAL A 29 2.74 -5.06 -7.70
N PHE A 30 1.57 -4.71 -7.15
CA PHE A 30 1.10 -5.29 -5.89
C PHE A 30 0.90 -6.81 -5.99
N ALA A 31 0.37 -7.31 -7.10
CA ALA A 31 0.21 -8.75 -7.31
C ALA A 31 1.56 -9.48 -7.31
N VAL A 32 2.59 -8.91 -7.96
CA VAL A 32 3.95 -9.46 -7.96
C VAL A 32 4.56 -9.45 -6.56
N LEU A 33 4.38 -8.35 -5.80
CA LEU A 33 4.87 -8.26 -4.43
C LEU A 33 4.21 -9.29 -3.50
N LEU A 34 2.90 -9.45 -3.62
CA LEU A 34 2.15 -10.45 -2.84
C LEU A 34 2.53 -11.89 -3.22
N ALA A 35 2.69 -12.17 -4.51
CA ALA A 35 3.12 -13.48 -4.99
C ALA A 35 4.55 -13.81 -4.52
N GLY A 36 5.46 -12.83 -4.58
CA GLY A 36 6.83 -12.96 -4.08
C GLY A 36 6.88 -13.22 -2.58
N GLY A 37 6.09 -12.47 -1.79
CA GLY A 37 5.97 -12.67 -0.35
C GLY A 37 5.39 -14.05 0.01
N LEU A 38 4.37 -14.48 -0.71
CA LEU A 38 3.76 -15.80 -0.51
C LEU A 38 4.74 -16.95 -0.86
N TRP A 39 5.49 -16.79 -1.96
CA TRP A 39 6.53 -17.74 -2.33
C TRP A 39 7.64 -17.81 -1.30
N ALA A 40 8.15 -16.66 -0.83
CA ALA A 40 9.17 -16.58 0.22
C ALA A 40 8.70 -17.24 1.52
N LEU A 41 7.42 -17.01 1.91
CA LEU A 41 6.82 -17.69 3.06
C LEU A 41 6.75 -19.20 2.87
N GLY A 42 6.47 -19.66 1.64
CA GLY A 42 6.46 -21.08 1.28
C GLY A 42 7.84 -21.75 1.36
N VAL A 43 8.90 -21.01 1.03
CA VAL A 43 10.30 -21.50 1.11
C VAL A 43 10.78 -21.54 2.57
N ARG A 44 10.37 -20.60 3.41
CA ARG A 44 10.67 -20.55 4.85
C ARG A 44 9.90 -21.59 5.70
N ARG A 45 9.45 -22.69 5.12
CA ARG A 45 8.71 -23.75 5.83
C ARG A 45 9.54 -24.30 7.00
N GLY A 46 9.11 -23.96 8.24
CA GLY A 46 9.69 -24.51 9.48
C GLY A 46 10.25 -23.48 10.44
N GLU A 47 10.42 -22.21 10.06
CA GLU A 47 10.78 -21.17 11.03
C GLU A 47 9.54 -20.62 11.74
N PRO A 48 9.62 -20.36 13.05
CA PRO A 48 8.48 -19.84 13.81
C PRO A 48 8.20 -18.37 13.44
N ILE A 49 7.31 -18.14 12.48
CA ILE A 49 6.82 -16.82 12.06
C ILE A 49 6.35 -15.98 13.27
N ALA A 50 5.86 -16.66 14.32
CA ALA A 50 5.44 -16.01 15.56
C ALA A 50 6.57 -15.29 16.29
N ALA A 51 7.82 -15.66 16.06
CA ALA A 51 8.98 -14.99 16.67
C ALA A 51 9.24 -13.62 16.03
N ASP A 52 9.04 -13.50 14.70
CA ASP A 52 9.25 -12.27 13.96
C ASP A 52 8.19 -11.20 14.30
N LEU A 53 7.00 -11.64 14.73
CA LEU A 53 5.89 -10.77 15.15
C LEU A 53 5.97 -10.34 16.64
N ARG A 54 6.97 -10.76 17.39
CA ARG A 54 7.15 -10.35 18.79
C ARG A 54 8.23 -9.27 18.91
N PRO A 55 8.01 -8.21 19.70
CA PRO A 55 6.79 -7.87 20.44
C PRO A 55 5.71 -7.29 19.49
N PHE A 56 4.46 -7.77 19.61
CA PHE A 56 3.34 -7.35 18.77
C PHE A 56 2.97 -5.86 18.95
N MET A 57 3.22 -5.32 20.14
CA MET A 57 2.99 -3.90 20.49
C MET A 57 4.23 -3.33 21.21
N PRO A 58 5.32 -3.02 20.50
CA PRO A 58 6.56 -2.55 21.14
C PRO A 58 6.37 -1.20 21.88
N HIS A 59 5.49 -0.35 21.41
CA HIS A 59 5.18 0.96 22.03
C HIS A 59 3.81 0.97 22.73
N GLY A 60 3.22 -0.19 22.99
CA GLY A 60 1.92 -0.31 23.64
C GLY A 60 0.79 0.39 22.88
N LEU A 61 -0.24 0.80 23.62
CA LEU A 61 -1.43 1.45 23.06
C LEU A 61 -1.12 2.82 22.44
N SER A 62 -0.15 3.56 22.99
CA SER A 62 0.26 4.87 22.45
C SER A 62 0.83 4.75 21.04
N GLY A 63 1.62 3.70 20.76
CA GLY A 63 2.12 3.41 19.43
C GLY A 63 1.00 3.10 18.43
N VAL A 64 0.00 2.36 18.85
CA VAL A 64 -1.18 2.07 18.03
C VAL A 64 -1.95 3.36 17.67
N LEU A 65 -2.19 4.21 18.66
CA LEU A 65 -2.89 5.48 18.44
C LEU A 65 -2.11 6.41 17.49
N THR A 66 -0.79 6.48 17.63
CA THR A 66 0.08 7.25 16.73
C THR A 66 0.02 6.70 15.30
N ALA A 67 0.08 5.38 15.14
CA ALA A 67 -0.04 4.72 13.84
C ALA A 67 -1.42 4.96 13.20
N MET A 68 -2.49 4.94 14.00
CA MET A 68 -3.85 5.28 13.52
C MET A 68 -3.92 6.72 12.99
N GLY A 69 -3.30 7.68 13.69
CA GLY A 69 -3.23 9.07 13.24
C GLY A 69 -2.50 9.23 11.92
N ALA A 70 -1.35 8.57 11.77
CA ALA A 70 -0.59 8.57 10.52
C ALA A 70 -1.37 7.90 9.37
N THR A 71 -2.04 6.78 9.64
CA THR A 71 -2.87 6.08 8.66
C THR A 71 -4.06 6.93 8.23
N PHE A 72 -4.67 7.68 9.15
CA PHE A 72 -5.77 8.59 8.84
C PHE A 72 -5.36 9.64 7.80
N ILE A 73 -4.15 10.21 7.92
CA ILE A 73 -3.62 11.15 6.93
C ILE A 73 -3.42 10.47 5.57
N ALA A 74 -2.92 9.24 5.55
CA ALA A 74 -2.70 8.49 4.32
C ALA A 74 -4.00 8.10 3.58
N VAL A 75 -5.10 7.97 4.33
CA VAL A 75 -6.43 7.63 3.79
C VAL A 75 -7.20 8.89 3.32
N GLN A 76 -6.67 10.09 3.52
CA GLN A 76 -7.24 11.29 2.92
C GLN A 76 -7.25 11.18 1.39
N GLY A 77 -8.38 11.40 0.80
CA GLY A 77 -8.59 11.22 -0.66
C GLY A 77 -9.99 10.71 -0.96
N PHE A 78 -10.63 10.05 0.00
CA PHE A 78 -12.04 9.67 -0.12
C PHE A 78 -12.98 10.89 -0.20
N GLU A 79 -12.56 12.04 0.28
CA GLU A 79 -13.28 13.32 0.16
C GLU A 79 -13.47 13.74 -1.29
N LEU A 80 -12.54 13.42 -2.17
CA LEU A 80 -12.64 13.70 -3.61
C LEU A 80 -13.82 12.97 -4.25
N VAL A 81 -14.24 11.83 -3.70
CA VAL A 81 -15.41 11.08 -4.17
C VAL A 81 -16.70 11.88 -3.97
N SER A 82 -16.79 12.67 -2.91
CA SER A 82 -17.95 13.55 -2.67
C SER A 82 -18.04 14.69 -3.67
N GLY A 83 -16.89 15.21 -4.14
CA GLY A 83 -16.80 16.26 -5.14
C GLY A 83 -17.33 15.87 -6.52
N VAL A 84 -17.21 14.59 -6.90
CA VAL A 84 -17.71 14.06 -8.18
C VAL A 84 -19.11 13.47 -8.10
N GLY A 85 -19.76 13.60 -6.92
CA GLY A 85 -21.09 13.04 -6.67
C GLY A 85 -22.18 13.48 -7.67
N GLY A 86 -22.04 14.67 -8.28
CA GLY A 86 -22.96 15.18 -9.30
C GLY A 86 -22.86 14.47 -10.64
N GLU A 87 -21.74 13.81 -10.94
CA GLU A 87 -21.49 13.10 -12.20
C GLU A 87 -21.86 11.61 -12.13
N VAL A 88 -22.08 11.10 -10.90
CA VAL A 88 -22.33 9.68 -10.66
C VAL A 88 -23.82 9.34 -10.83
N ARG A 89 -24.14 8.35 -11.62
CA ARG A 89 -25.50 7.79 -11.71
C ARG A 89 -25.91 7.16 -10.38
N ALA A 90 -27.08 7.52 -9.86
CA ALA A 90 -27.61 7.06 -8.58
C ALA A 90 -26.60 7.20 -7.41
N PRO A 91 -26.14 8.43 -7.09
CA PRO A 91 -25.01 8.65 -6.17
C PRO A 91 -25.27 8.07 -4.77
N ARG A 92 -26.50 8.16 -4.27
CA ARG A 92 -26.88 7.64 -2.95
C ARG A 92 -26.61 6.13 -2.78
N ARG A 93 -26.58 5.37 -3.87
CA ARG A 93 -26.35 3.94 -3.84
C ARG A 93 -24.93 3.57 -4.28
N ASN A 94 -24.42 4.25 -5.28
CA ASN A 94 -23.15 3.89 -5.92
C ASN A 94 -21.94 4.43 -5.14
N ILE A 95 -22.01 5.63 -4.58
CA ILE A 95 -20.91 6.21 -3.80
C ILE A 95 -20.58 5.34 -2.56
N PRO A 96 -21.53 4.99 -1.67
CA PRO A 96 -21.19 4.16 -0.51
C PRO A 96 -20.63 2.79 -0.90
N ARG A 97 -21.18 2.18 -1.96
CA ARG A 97 -20.68 0.89 -2.46
C ARG A 97 -19.28 0.97 -3.00
N ALA A 98 -19.00 1.98 -3.83
CA ALA A 98 -17.66 2.20 -4.37
C ALA A 98 -16.65 2.45 -3.25
N THR A 99 -17.00 3.24 -2.25
CA THR A 99 -16.14 3.54 -1.09
C THR A 99 -15.86 2.26 -0.28
N LEU A 100 -16.88 1.45 0.02
CA LEU A 100 -16.69 0.20 0.75
C LEU A 100 -15.88 -0.82 -0.04
N LEU A 101 -16.12 -0.94 -1.34
CA LEU A 101 -15.36 -1.82 -2.21
C LEU A 101 -13.89 -1.39 -2.33
N SER A 102 -13.63 -0.09 -2.49
CA SER A 102 -12.26 0.42 -2.57
C SER A 102 -11.52 0.25 -1.25
N LEU A 103 -12.19 0.48 -0.10
CA LEU A 103 -11.61 0.22 1.21
C LEU A 103 -11.33 -1.27 1.42
N GLY A 104 -12.28 -2.14 1.06
CA GLY A 104 -12.11 -3.58 1.14
C GLY A 104 -10.95 -4.08 0.28
N LEU A 105 -10.82 -3.57 -0.94
CA LEU A 105 -9.72 -3.91 -1.85
C LEU A 105 -8.38 -3.40 -1.30
N ALA A 106 -8.34 -2.19 -0.75
CA ALA A 106 -7.15 -1.64 -0.13
C ALA A 106 -6.69 -2.52 1.05
N LEU A 107 -7.59 -2.89 1.95
CA LEU A 107 -7.27 -3.78 3.07
C LEU A 107 -6.78 -5.15 2.60
N LEU A 108 -7.41 -5.72 1.57
CA LEU A 108 -7.04 -7.01 1.00
C LEU A 108 -5.63 -7.01 0.41
N VAL A 109 -5.15 -5.88 -0.08
CA VAL A 109 -3.79 -5.73 -0.61
C VAL A 109 -2.79 -5.36 0.49
N TYR A 110 -3.13 -4.36 1.31
CA TYR A 110 -2.17 -3.82 2.28
C TYR A 110 -1.94 -4.73 3.50
N LEU A 111 -2.95 -5.44 4.00
CA LEU A 111 -2.77 -6.32 5.16
C LEU A 111 -1.79 -7.47 4.87
N PRO A 112 -1.93 -8.23 3.77
CA PRO A 112 -0.93 -9.24 3.43
C PRO A 112 0.45 -8.63 3.16
N LEU A 113 0.52 -7.48 2.49
CA LEU A 113 1.79 -6.82 2.22
C LEU A 113 2.52 -6.45 3.52
N LEU A 114 1.83 -5.83 4.47
CA LEU A 114 2.37 -5.51 5.79
C LEU A 114 2.83 -6.78 6.55
N PHE A 115 2.05 -7.85 6.45
CA PHE A 115 2.41 -9.14 7.03
C PHE A 115 3.71 -9.68 6.42
N PHE A 116 3.87 -9.64 5.10
CA PHE A 116 5.10 -10.08 4.44
C PHE A 116 6.30 -9.18 4.78
N VAL A 117 6.12 -7.87 4.84
CA VAL A 117 7.16 -6.93 5.27
C VAL A 117 7.61 -7.25 6.71
N ALA A 118 6.66 -7.52 7.60
CA ALA A 118 6.95 -7.80 9.02
C ALA A 118 7.58 -9.17 9.27
N THR A 119 7.40 -10.13 8.36
CA THR A 119 7.87 -11.51 8.53
C THR A 119 9.06 -11.83 7.62
N VAL A 120 8.79 -12.01 6.32
CA VAL A 120 9.82 -12.43 5.34
C VAL A 120 10.69 -11.29 4.82
N GLY A 121 10.22 -10.04 4.93
CA GLY A 121 10.96 -8.85 4.50
C GLY A 121 11.89 -8.29 5.58
N THR A 122 11.94 -8.91 6.75
CA THR A 122 12.81 -8.48 7.85
C THR A 122 13.95 -9.49 8.01
N PRO A 123 15.23 -9.05 8.02
CA PRO A 123 16.36 -9.93 8.22
C PRO A 123 16.27 -10.67 9.56
N PRO A 124 16.73 -11.94 9.65
CA PRO A 124 16.70 -12.71 10.88
C PRO A 124 17.37 -11.97 12.04
N GLY A 125 16.71 -11.94 13.21
CA GLY A 125 17.23 -11.24 14.39
C GLY A 125 17.04 -9.72 14.41
N THR A 126 16.36 -9.15 13.42
CA THR A 126 16.02 -7.72 13.39
C THR A 126 14.51 -7.57 13.51
N HIS A 127 14.06 -6.60 14.31
CA HIS A 127 12.63 -6.28 14.39
C HIS A 127 12.24 -5.26 13.31
N VAL A 128 11.04 -5.39 12.76
CA VAL A 128 10.51 -4.49 11.73
C VAL A 128 10.52 -3.02 12.17
N THR A 129 10.36 -2.75 13.47
CA THR A 129 10.44 -1.39 14.04
C THR A 129 11.82 -0.77 13.90
N ALA A 130 12.88 -1.53 14.18
CA ALA A 130 14.26 -1.07 14.00
C ALA A 130 14.61 -0.85 12.52
N LEU A 131 14.04 -1.67 11.64
CA LEU A 131 14.19 -1.50 10.20
C LEU A 131 13.44 -0.25 9.72
N ALA A 132 12.24 0.01 10.24
CA ALA A 132 11.45 1.19 9.92
C ALA A 132 12.13 2.50 10.34
N GLU A 133 12.75 2.53 11.54
CA GLU A 133 13.51 3.69 12.00
C GLU A 133 14.72 4.00 11.12
N ARG A 134 15.37 2.97 10.58
CA ARG A 134 16.56 3.13 9.70
C ARG A 134 16.20 3.47 8.27
N GLN A 135 15.15 2.89 7.73
CA GLN A 135 14.79 2.95 6.31
C GLN A 135 13.71 3.99 6.00
N GLY A 136 12.91 4.41 7.01
CA GLY A 136 11.86 5.40 6.82
C GLY A 136 10.95 5.04 5.63
N ASP A 137 10.83 5.96 4.68
CA ASP A 137 9.95 5.82 3.50
C ASP A 137 10.38 4.68 2.55
N THR A 138 11.63 4.19 2.66
CA THR A 138 12.15 3.10 1.81
C THR A 138 11.97 1.71 2.41
N LEU A 139 11.30 1.60 3.57
CA LEU A 139 11.10 0.34 4.28
C LEU A 139 10.53 -0.77 3.38
N THR A 140 9.49 -0.47 2.60
CA THR A 140 8.87 -1.46 1.71
C THR A 140 9.85 -1.94 0.64
N ALA A 141 10.62 -1.04 0.04
CA ALA A 141 11.63 -1.40 -0.95
C ALA A 141 12.76 -2.25 -0.35
N ALA A 142 13.21 -1.92 0.86
CA ALA A 142 14.20 -2.70 1.59
C ALA A 142 13.70 -4.11 1.93
N ALA A 143 12.46 -4.22 2.39
CA ALA A 143 11.82 -5.50 2.69
C ALA A 143 11.64 -6.36 1.42
N VAL A 144 11.21 -5.76 0.31
CA VAL A 144 11.08 -6.45 -0.98
C VAL A 144 12.41 -6.99 -1.48
N ARG A 145 13.48 -6.22 -1.31
CA ARG A 145 14.84 -6.67 -1.64
C ARG A 145 15.26 -7.91 -0.86
N GLU A 146 14.86 -8.04 0.40
CA GLU A 146 15.22 -9.17 1.25
C GLU A 146 14.64 -10.48 0.70
N TYR A 147 13.38 -10.50 0.26
CA TYR A 147 12.74 -11.72 -0.22
C TYR A 147 12.74 -11.91 -1.75
N MET A 148 12.92 -10.86 -2.54
CA MET A 148 13.01 -10.94 -4.01
C MET A 148 14.44 -10.77 -4.54
N GLY A 149 15.42 -10.48 -3.69
CA GLY A 149 16.82 -10.24 -4.10
C GLY A 149 16.97 -9.00 -4.98
N PRO A 150 17.92 -9.01 -5.95
CA PRO A 150 18.20 -7.85 -6.79
C PRO A 150 17.04 -7.39 -7.67
N PHE A 151 16.03 -8.22 -7.90
CA PHE A 151 14.81 -7.88 -8.66
C PHE A 151 13.86 -6.96 -7.88
N GLY A 152 14.06 -6.77 -6.59
CA GLY A 152 13.23 -5.90 -5.75
C GLY A 152 13.42 -4.39 -5.99
N TYR A 153 14.31 -3.97 -6.89
CA TYR A 153 14.54 -2.56 -7.25
C TYR A 153 13.86 -2.12 -8.56
N LEU A 154 13.17 -3.01 -9.26
CA LEU A 154 12.44 -2.68 -10.49
C LEU A 154 11.03 -2.18 -10.17
#